data_6212cd3a525fe23ff3bdd47a80d578c5
#
_entry.id   6212cd3a525fe23ff3bdd47a80d578c5
#
_cell.length_a   1.000
_cell.length_b   1.000
_cell.length_c   1.000
_cell.angle_alpha   90.00
_cell.angle_beta   90.00
_cell.angle_gamma   90.00
#
_symmetry.space_group_name_H-M   'P 1'
#
loop_
_entity.id
_entity.type
_entity.pdbx_description
1 polymer ?
#
loop_
_entity_poly.entity_id
_entity_poly.type
_entity_poly.pdbx_seq_one_letter_code
_entity_poly.pdbx_strand_id
1 'polypeptide(L)'
;MNGIARWAIIVGTALVALLCAASWPATQFGWGWLDVQWQSPWFALALPLCPLLLWLTTTATDKRRPRIRIGTVFALAKGPRGARVWLRDVPGALRPIAALFLVGALCRPVAVLEEDRGSDEGIDIILTVDLSGSMRAVLDGDPTALPGAPDLVPGQPPPSQRLTRLDTAKIVVRDFIARRKTDRIGAVVFGKSAFVLSPPTLDYHLLSQLVAKLGLSVIDGSGTAIGDALATSVARLRRSDAATKVVILLTDGDSNAGSVSPDFAAKLAADHGVKVYTIQLGNGSEVDVQEGVDLFGQPRYVRQRFPVNPELLQRVSKATGGSSYIATDGQELAKSMHAVLDQLEKTRFEAARSSFTELFHLLLVPGVLLVGLEVFLRAFLLRRFP
;
A
#
# COMPACT_ATOMS: atom_id res chain seq x y z
N MET A 1 -19.28 -43.46 40.79
CA MET A 1 -18.30 -42.34 40.66
C MET A 1 -18.90 -41.15 41.37
N ASN A 2 -18.20 -40.63 42.37
CA ASN A 2 -18.67 -39.45 43.07
C ASN A 2 -18.76 -38.28 42.09
N GLY A 3 -19.76 -37.40 42.27
CA GLY A 3 -19.96 -36.28 41.35
C GLY A 3 -18.69 -35.43 41.13
N ILE A 4 -17.87 -35.26 42.20
CA ILE A 4 -16.60 -34.54 42.19
C ILE A 4 -15.57 -35.21 41.26
N ALA A 5 -15.40 -36.54 41.33
CA ALA A 5 -14.48 -37.27 40.46
C ALA A 5 -14.85 -37.20 38.99
N ARG A 6 -16.16 -37.15 38.69
CA ARG A 6 -16.67 -36.98 37.31
C ARG A 6 -16.36 -35.58 36.75
N TRP A 7 -16.60 -34.54 37.55
CA TRP A 7 -16.29 -33.17 37.14
C TRP A 7 -14.77 -32.96 36.97
N ALA A 8 -13.96 -33.58 37.83
CA ALA A 8 -12.50 -33.52 37.66
C ALA A 8 -12.01 -34.11 36.33
N ILE A 9 -12.64 -35.22 35.87
CA ILE A 9 -12.32 -35.82 34.58
C ILE A 9 -12.77 -34.90 33.43
N ILE A 10 -13.97 -34.36 33.50
CA ILE A 10 -14.48 -33.45 32.45
C ILE A 10 -13.60 -32.22 32.32
N VAL A 11 -13.27 -31.57 33.43
CA VAL A 11 -12.41 -30.38 33.45
C VAL A 11 -10.98 -30.72 33.02
N GLY A 12 -10.43 -31.85 33.49
CA GLY A 12 -9.10 -32.29 33.09
C GLY A 12 -8.99 -32.59 31.61
N THR A 13 -9.96 -33.31 31.04
CA THR A 13 -10.00 -33.58 29.59
C THR A 13 -10.22 -32.31 28.77
N ALA A 14 -11.05 -31.39 29.24
CA ALA A 14 -11.25 -30.10 28.59
C ALA A 14 -9.97 -29.27 28.58
N LEU A 15 -9.24 -29.24 29.70
CA LEU A 15 -7.98 -28.50 29.82
C LEU A 15 -6.88 -29.10 28.92
N VAL A 16 -6.75 -30.41 28.88
CA VAL A 16 -5.79 -31.08 27.99
C VAL A 16 -6.15 -30.82 26.54
N ALA A 17 -7.42 -30.93 26.15
CA ALA A 17 -7.86 -30.67 24.79
C ALA A 17 -7.62 -29.21 24.39
N LEU A 18 -7.86 -28.26 25.31
CA LEU A 18 -7.60 -26.83 25.10
C LEU A 18 -6.09 -26.59 24.89
N LEU A 19 -5.23 -27.14 25.73
CA LEU A 19 -3.78 -27.00 25.63
C LEU A 19 -3.24 -27.62 24.33
N CYS A 20 -3.70 -28.81 23.96
CA CYS A 20 -3.31 -29.44 22.70
C CYS A 20 -3.81 -28.65 21.48
N ALA A 21 -5.03 -28.15 21.51
CA ALA A 21 -5.56 -27.37 20.39
C ALA A 21 -4.89 -25.98 20.27
N ALA A 22 -4.56 -25.36 21.42
CA ALA A 22 -3.88 -24.06 21.46
C ALA A 22 -2.38 -24.16 21.12
N SER A 23 -1.77 -25.35 21.25
CA SER A 23 -0.35 -25.52 20.91
C SER A 23 -0.06 -25.22 19.44
N TRP A 24 -0.96 -25.60 18.52
CA TRP A 24 -0.81 -25.37 17.08
C TRP A 24 -0.75 -23.87 16.73
N PRO A 25 -1.74 -23.03 17.06
CA PRO A 25 -1.64 -21.59 16.81
C PRO A 25 -0.48 -20.94 17.58
N ALA A 26 -0.17 -21.40 18.78
CA ALA A 26 0.94 -20.87 19.57
C ALA A 26 2.31 -21.16 18.95
N THR A 27 2.52 -22.34 18.38
CA THR A 27 3.78 -22.69 17.69
C THR A 27 3.95 -21.97 16.35
N GLN A 28 2.85 -21.67 15.65
CA GLN A 28 2.90 -21.01 14.36
C GLN A 28 3.05 -19.50 14.46
N PHE A 29 2.48 -18.87 15.47
CA PHE A 29 2.41 -17.40 15.56
C PHE A 29 3.02 -16.84 16.87
N GLY A 30 3.38 -17.69 17.84
CA GLY A 30 4.06 -17.29 19.07
C GLY A 30 3.32 -16.21 19.86
N TRP A 31 4.05 -15.19 20.27
CA TRP A 31 3.51 -14.05 21.04
C TRP A 31 2.76 -13.03 20.18
N GLY A 32 2.79 -13.14 18.87
CA GLY A 32 2.09 -12.23 17.94
C GLY A 32 0.57 -12.21 18.13
N TRP A 33 -0.02 -13.17 18.87
CA TRP A 33 -1.44 -13.18 19.22
C TRP A 33 -1.90 -11.99 20.05
N LEU A 34 -0.98 -11.27 20.68
CA LEU A 34 -1.31 -10.07 21.47
C LEU A 34 -1.61 -8.86 20.58
N ASP A 35 -1.07 -8.84 19.35
CA ASP A 35 -1.20 -7.73 18.40
C ASP A 35 -2.22 -8.01 17.27
N VAL A 36 -2.97 -9.13 17.41
CA VAL A 36 -3.99 -9.53 16.42
C VAL A 36 -5.18 -8.58 16.43
N GLN A 37 -5.57 -8.11 15.25
CA GLN A 37 -6.80 -7.35 15.07
C GLN A 37 -7.96 -8.29 14.69
N TRP A 38 -9.11 -8.08 15.32
CA TRP A 38 -10.31 -8.86 15.08
C TRP A 38 -11.25 -8.10 14.14
N GLN A 39 -11.39 -8.56 12.90
CA GLN A 39 -12.26 -7.87 11.92
C GLN A 39 -13.75 -8.00 12.25
N SER A 40 -14.16 -9.11 12.86
CA SER A 40 -15.55 -9.39 13.14
C SER A 40 -15.77 -9.75 14.62
N PRO A 41 -15.51 -8.82 15.57
CA PRO A 41 -15.59 -9.11 17.00
C PRO A 41 -17.01 -9.47 17.49
N TRP A 42 -18.05 -9.16 16.71
CA TRP A 42 -19.44 -9.46 17.03
C TRP A 42 -19.71 -10.96 17.22
N PHE A 43 -18.95 -11.84 16.54
CA PHE A 43 -19.08 -13.28 16.74
C PHE A 43 -18.64 -13.74 18.14
N ALA A 44 -17.88 -12.93 18.87
CA ALA A 44 -17.55 -13.21 20.28
C ALA A 44 -18.79 -13.25 21.19
N LEU A 45 -19.91 -12.66 20.79
CA LEU A 45 -21.19 -12.79 21.48
C LEU A 45 -21.69 -14.26 21.53
N ALA A 46 -21.16 -15.14 20.69
CA ALA A 46 -21.43 -16.57 20.75
C ALA A 46 -20.59 -17.33 21.81
N LEU A 47 -19.60 -16.71 22.45
CA LEU A 47 -18.78 -17.34 23.50
C LEU A 47 -19.59 -17.91 24.68
N PRO A 48 -20.67 -17.27 25.18
CA PRO A 48 -21.53 -17.86 26.23
C PRO A 48 -22.17 -19.18 25.81
N LEU A 49 -22.24 -19.49 24.51
CA LEU A 49 -22.75 -20.76 24.03
C LEU A 49 -21.85 -21.94 24.42
N CYS A 50 -20.53 -21.71 24.60
CA CYS A 50 -19.58 -22.76 24.97
C CYS A 50 -19.86 -23.38 26.34
N PRO A 51 -20.00 -22.63 27.47
CA PRO A 51 -20.39 -23.18 28.75
C PRO A 51 -21.81 -23.74 28.73
N LEU A 52 -22.74 -23.17 27.97
CA LEU A 52 -24.07 -23.71 27.78
C LEU A 52 -24.02 -25.09 27.10
N LEU A 53 -23.21 -25.26 26.07
CA LEU A 53 -22.99 -26.56 25.41
C LEU A 53 -22.37 -27.58 26.38
N LEU A 54 -21.43 -27.17 27.23
CA LEU A 54 -20.86 -28.04 28.25
C LEU A 54 -21.95 -28.51 29.22
N TRP A 55 -22.77 -27.60 29.70
CA TRP A 55 -23.89 -27.93 30.63
C TRP A 55 -24.90 -28.85 29.95
N LEU A 56 -25.33 -28.57 28.71
CA LEU A 56 -26.29 -29.38 27.98
C LEU A 56 -25.76 -30.79 27.69
N THR A 57 -24.50 -30.94 27.32
CA THR A 57 -23.90 -32.22 26.96
C THR A 57 -23.55 -33.09 28.15
N THR A 58 -23.31 -32.51 29.34
CA THR A 58 -22.92 -33.25 30.54
C THR A 58 -24.06 -33.47 31.52
N THR A 59 -24.81 -32.42 31.84
CA THR A 59 -25.82 -32.48 32.90
C THR A 59 -27.24 -32.71 32.37
N ALA A 60 -27.66 -31.99 31.34
CA ALA A 60 -29.03 -32.09 30.81
C ALA A 60 -29.28 -33.45 30.15
N THR A 61 -28.26 -33.97 29.44
CA THR A 61 -28.34 -35.30 28.81
C THR A 61 -28.46 -36.42 29.85
N ASP A 62 -27.84 -36.31 31.03
CA ASP A 62 -27.91 -37.32 32.07
C ASP A 62 -29.32 -37.40 32.72
N LYS A 63 -30.01 -36.27 32.82
CA LYS A 63 -31.38 -36.22 33.37
C LYS A 63 -32.42 -36.87 32.45
N ARG A 64 -32.14 -36.91 31.12
CA ARG A 64 -33.05 -37.44 30.10
C ARG A 64 -32.81 -38.93 29.78
N ARG A 65 -31.81 -39.58 30.43
CA ARG A 65 -31.53 -40.99 30.16
C ARG A 65 -32.57 -41.89 30.82
N PRO A 66 -33.12 -42.86 30.09
CA PRO A 66 -33.99 -43.88 30.69
C PRO A 66 -33.20 -44.65 31.75
N ARG A 67 -33.77 -44.80 32.94
CA ARG A 67 -33.17 -45.56 34.05
C ARG A 67 -33.94 -46.86 34.20
N ILE A 68 -33.25 -47.96 33.95
CA ILE A 68 -33.80 -49.30 34.22
C ILE A 68 -33.55 -49.61 35.69
N ARG A 69 -34.57 -49.85 36.47
CA ARG A 69 -34.45 -50.29 37.84
C ARG A 69 -34.36 -51.83 37.85
N ILE A 70 -33.16 -52.33 38.15
CA ILE A 70 -32.91 -53.76 38.27
C ILE A 70 -32.70 -54.07 39.73
N GLY A 71 -33.46 -55.05 40.28
CA GLY A 71 -33.51 -55.30 41.73
C GLY A 71 -32.19 -55.90 42.34
N THR A 72 -31.34 -56.51 41.56
CA THR A 72 -30.11 -57.17 42.04
C THR A 72 -28.85 -56.67 41.33
N VAL A 73 -28.40 -55.47 41.66
CA VAL A 73 -27.19 -54.87 41.08
C VAL A 73 -25.95 -55.02 41.96
N PHE A 74 -26.08 -55.60 43.15
CA PHE A 74 -25.03 -55.60 44.16
C PHE A 74 -23.75 -56.31 43.71
N ALA A 75 -23.85 -57.40 42.97
CA ALA A 75 -22.69 -58.11 42.40
C ALA A 75 -21.98 -57.31 41.26
N LEU A 76 -22.77 -56.66 40.39
CA LEU A 76 -22.25 -55.85 39.30
C LEU A 76 -21.63 -54.49 39.78
N ALA A 77 -22.09 -53.99 40.94
CA ALA A 77 -21.55 -52.74 41.49
C ALA A 77 -20.11 -52.87 42.02
N LYS A 78 -19.71 -54.10 42.41
CA LYS A 78 -18.36 -54.43 42.91
C LYS A 78 -17.35 -54.84 41.79
N GLY A 79 -17.80 -55.02 40.56
CA GLY A 79 -16.91 -55.36 39.44
C GLY A 79 -15.94 -54.23 39.02
N PRO A 80 -14.81 -54.61 38.40
CA PRO A 80 -13.84 -53.62 37.93
C PRO A 80 -14.47 -52.72 36.89
N ARG A 81 -14.36 -51.41 37.07
CA ARG A 81 -14.86 -50.42 36.13
C ARG A 81 -13.97 -50.37 34.89
N GLY A 82 -14.46 -50.79 33.75
CA GLY A 82 -13.71 -50.76 32.50
C GLY A 82 -13.39 -49.34 32.05
N ALA A 83 -12.27 -49.16 31.34
CA ALA A 83 -11.82 -47.87 30.81
C ALA A 83 -12.90 -47.06 30.06
N ARG A 84 -13.85 -47.73 29.42
CA ARG A 84 -15.00 -47.09 28.73
C ARG A 84 -15.86 -46.26 29.62
N VAL A 85 -15.94 -46.55 30.93
CA VAL A 85 -16.72 -45.75 31.89
C VAL A 85 -16.05 -44.40 32.14
N TRP A 86 -14.74 -44.35 32.15
CA TRP A 86 -13.95 -43.14 32.30
C TRP A 86 -13.98 -42.25 31.04
N LEU A 87 -13.96 -42.87 29.86
CA LEU A 87 -14.00 -42.17 28.57
C LEU A 87 -15.41 -41.66 28.18
N ARG A 88 -16.46 -42.07 28.91
CA ARG A 88 -17.84 -41.80 28.55
C ARG A 88 -18.19 -40.32 28.42
N ASP A 89 -17.58 -39.47 29.23
CA ASP A 89 -17.90 -38.03 29.29
C ASP A 89 -16.90 -37.18 28.50
N VAL A 90 -15.83 -37.78 27.98
CA VAL A 90 -14.78 -37.12 27.18
C VAL A 90 -15.35 -36.45 25.91
N PRO A 91 -16.21 -37.07 25.09
CA PRO A 91 -16.78 -36.41 23.91
C PRO A 91 -17.63 -35.17 24.26
N GLY A 92 -18.27 -35.19 25.44
CA GLY A 92 -19.04 -34.04 25.93
C GLY A 92 -18.14 -32.84 26.30
N ALA A 93 -16.91 -33.10 26.74
CA ALA A 93 -15.96 -32.06 27.07
C ALA A 93 -15.23 -31.46 25.84
N LEU A 94 -15.10 -32.23 24.74
CA LEU A 94 -14.45 -31.75 23.50
C LEU A 94 -15.31 -30.71 22.75
N ARG A 95 -16.62 -30.87 22.76
CA ARG A 95 -17.56 -30.02 22.01
C ARG A 95 -17.48 -28.52 22.34
N PRO A 96 -17.49 -28.08 23.62
CA PRO A 96 -17.39 -26.67 23.96
C PRO A 96 -16.05 -26.05 23.57
N ILE A 97 -14.96 -26.84 23.59
CA ILE A 97 -13.64 -26.38 23.18
C ILE A 97 -13.57 -26.23 21.65
N ALA A 98 -14.11 -27.20 20.91
CA ALA A 98 -14.25 -27.08 19.47
C ALA A 98 -15.07 -25.82 19.10
N ALA A 99 -16.19 -25.57 19.81
CA ALA A 99 -17.01 -24.39 19.61
C ALA A 99 -16.22 -23.09 19.92
N LEU A 100 -15.38 -23.07 20.95
CA LEU A 100 -14.52 -21.93 21.27
C LEU A 100 -13.56 -21.59 20.12
N PHE A 101 -12.88 -22.59 19.57
CA PHE A 101 -11.97 -22.41 18.43
C PHE A 101 -12.71 -21.98 17.16
N LEU A 102 -13.89 -22.54 16.88
CA LEU A 102 -14.71 -22.16 15.74
C LEU A 102 -15.25 -20.73 15.85
N VAL A 103 -15.70 -20.32 17.04
CA VAL A 103 -16.11 -18.93 17.29
C VAL A 103 -14.92 -17.97 17.13
N GLY A 104 -13.73 -18.34 17.65
CA GLY A 104 -12.52 -17.58 17.46
C GLY A 104 -12.16 -17.43 15.97
N ALA A 105 -12.31 -18.49 15.18
CA ALA A 105 -12.09 -18.43 13.72
C ALA A 105 -13.08 -17.50 13.02
N LEU A 106 -14.37 -17.52 13.43
CA LEU A 106 -15.41 -16.62 12.89
C LEU A 106 -15.17 -15.14 13.23
N CYS A 107 -14.45 -14.84 14.32
CA CYS A 107 -14.05 -13.48 14.65
C CYS A 107 -13.02 -12.90 13.66
N ARG A 108 -12.53 -13.71 12.69
CA ARG A 108 -11.56 -13.34 11.65
C ARG A 108 -10.33 -12.62 12.24
N PRO A 109 -9.48 -13.33 12.98
CA PRO A 109 -8.22 -12.76 13.43
C PRO A 109 -7.33 -12.45 12.23
N VAL A 110 -6.81 -11.23 12.16
CA VAL A 110 -5.87 -10.78 11.14
C VAL A 110 -4.61 -10.25 11.82
N ALA A 111 -3.47 -10.66 11.34
CA ALA A 111 -2.23 -10.01 11.69
C ALA A 111 -1.94 -8.91 10.68
N VAL A 112 -1.62 -7.75 11.20
CA VAL A 112 -0.88 -6.75 10.43
C VAL A 112 0.55 -7.30 10.38
N LEU A 113 0.87 -8.03 9.33
CA LEU A 113 2.28 -8.26 9.07
C LEU A 113 2.84 -6.90 8.66
N GLU A 114 3.57 -6.27 9.55
CA GLU A 114 4.68 -5.45 9.13
C GLU A 114 5.66 -6.42 8.44
N GLU A 115 5.29 -6.92 7.27
CA GLU A 115 6.30 -7.47 6.39
C GLU A 115 7.24 -6.32 6.11
N ASP A 116 8.44 -6.46 6.58
CA ASP A 116 9.62 -5.64 6.28
C ASP A 116 9.88 -5.54 4.75
N ARG A 117 9.07 -6.22 3.95
CA ARG A 117 8.97 -6.07 2.49
C ARG A 117 8.34 -4.74 2.04
N GLY A 118 7.60 -4.05 2.90
CA GLY A 118 7.02 -2.74 2.56
C GLY A 118 8.02 -1.60 2.66
N SER A 119 9.18 -1.80 3.32
CA SER A 119 10.21 -0.77 3.43
C SER A 119 11.13 -0.69 2.20
N ASP A 120 11.24 -1.78 1.42
CA ASP A 120 12.20 -1.86 0.31
C ASP A 120 11.57 -1.81 -1.10
N GLU A 121 10.26 -1.95 -1.25
CA GLU A 121 9.61 -1.74 -2.54
C GLU A 121 9.49 -0.24 -2.83
N GLY A 122 10.51 0.28 -3.52
CA GLY A 122 10.53 1.64 -4.02
C GLY A 122 9.40 1.91 -5.02
N ILE A 123 9.02 3.16 -5.14
CA ILE A 123 8.09 3.65 -6.15
C ILE A 123 8.86 3.81 -7.47
N ASP A 124 8.26 3.44 -8.60
CA ASP A 124 8.82 3.78 -9.90
C ASP A 124 8.24 5.10 -10.38
N ILE A 125 9.12 6.08 -10.54
CA ILE A 125 8.78 7.45 -10.91
C ILE A 125 9.40 7.79 -12.26
N ILE A 126 8.63 8.36 -13.17
CA ILE A 126 9.18 9.01 -14.37
C ILE A 126 8.91 10.51 -14.31
N LEU A 127 9.99 11.27 -14.32
CA LEU A 127 9.98 12.71 -14.48
C LEU A 127 9.88 13.05 -15.96
N THR A 128 8.81 13.70 -16.35
CA THR A 128 8.53 14.06 -17.75
C THR A 128 8.67 15.58 -17.88
N VAL A 129 9.76 16.03 -18.49
CA VAL A 129 10.16 17.44 -18.52
C VAL A 129 10.00 18.02 -19.90
N ASP A 130 9.31 19.13 -19.99
CA ASP A 130 9.12 19.91 -21.20
C ASP A 130 10.40 20.66 -21.59
N LEU A 131 10.78 20.55 -22.85
CA LEU A 131 11.89 21.31 -23.47
C LEU A 131 11.40 22.14 -24.66
N SER A 132 10.10 22.49 -24.70
CA SER A 132 9.55 23.37 -25.72
C SER A 132 10.09 24.80 -25.59
N GLY A 133 9.89 25.59 -26.63
CA GLY A 133 10.42 26.95 -26.72
C GLY A 133 9.93 27.88 -25.62
N SER A 134 8.73 27.66 -25.06
CA SER A 134 8.14 28.40 -23.95
C SER A 134 8.92 28.25 -22.63
N MET A 135 9.68 27.18 -22.46
CA MET A 135 10.56 26.97 -21.29
C MET A 135 11.75 27.93 -21.22
N ARG A 136 11.98 28.77 -22.24
CA ARG A 136 12.91 29.92 -22.23
C ARG A 136 12.39 31.08 -21.38
N ALA A 137 11.09 31.14 -21.14
CA ALA A 137 10.49 32.20 -20.39
C ALA A 137 11.11 32.29 -18.98
N VAL A 138 11.27 33.51 -18.50
CA VAL A 138 11.73 33.75 -17.14
C VAL A 138 10.61 33.37 -16.18
N LEU A 139 10.95 32.65 -15.13
CA LEU A 139 10.03 32.41 -14.03
C LEU A 139 10.32 33.45 -12.94
N ASP A 140 9.27 34.12 -12.46
CA ASP A 140 9.40 35.11 -11.40
C ASP A 140 9.80 34.40 -10.08
N GLY A 141 10.53 35.13 -9.21
CA GLY A 141 10.95 34.66 -7.91
C GLY A 141 12.44 34.90 -7.63
N ASP A 142 12.80 34.77 -6.37
CA ASP A 142 14.17 34.92 -5.92
C ASP A 142 14.96 33.60 -6.15
N PRO A 143 15.99 33.60 -6.99
CA PRO A 143 16.81 32.40 -7.22
C PRO A 143 17.46 31.84 -5.96
N THR A 144 17.73 32.71 -4.97
CA THR A 144 18.42 32.34 -3.72
C THR A 144 17.51 31.58 -2.76
N ALA A 145 16.20 31.68 -2.94
CA ALA A 145 15.20 31.01 -2.10
C ALA A 145 14.87 29.56 -2.56
N LEU A 146 15.51 29.10 -3.65
CA LEU A 146 15.29 27.75 -4.17
C LEU A 146 16.13 26.72 -3.39
N PRO A 147 15.55 25.56 -3.02
CA PRO A 147 16.30 24.47 -2.43
C PRO A 147 17.34 23.95 -3.42
N GLY A 148 18.61 23.85 -3.00
CA GLY A 148 19.71 23.40 -3.88
C GLY A 148 20.17 24.46 -4.89
N ALA A 149 19.81 25.74 -4.67
CA ALA A 149 20.46 26.83 -5.38
C ALA A 149 22.00 26.74 -5.17
N PRO A 150 22.81 27.02 -6.21
CA PRO A 150 24.25 27.04 -6.03
C PRO A 150 24.61 27.98 -4.88
N ASP A 151 25.38 27.45 -3.91
CA ASP A 151 25.87 28.26 -2.79
C ASP A 151 26.47 29.54 -3.37
N LEU A 152 25.85 30.67 -3.07
CA LEU A 152 26.40 31.97 -3.41
C LEU A 152 27.70 32.09 -2.63
N VAL A 153 28.80 32.10 -3.33
CA VAL A 153 30.12 32.33 -2.70
C VAL A 153 30.04 33.68 -2.00
N PRO A 154 30.25 33.75 -0.67
CA PRO A 154 30.19 35.03 0.03
C PRO A 154 31.08 36.07 -0.66
N GLY A 155 30.46 37.16 -1.11
CA GLY A 155 31.16 38.25 -1.80
C GLY A 155 31.03 38.26 -3.33
N GLN A 156 30.36 37.26 -3.96
CA GLN A 156 29.95 37.38 -5.36
C GLN A 156 28.57 38.01 -5.47
N PRO A 157 28.34 38.95 -6.38
CA PRO A 157 26.99 39.48 -6.61
C PRO A 157 26.09 38.34 -7.08
N PRO A 158 24.79 38.35 -6.73
CA PRO A 158 23.84 37.38 -7.20
C PRO A 158 23.89 37.32 -8.74
N PRO A 159 23.67 36.15 -9.33
CA PRO A 159 23.71 36.01 -10.79
C PRO A 159 22.75 37.05 -11.40
N SER A 160 23.29 37.92 -12.26
CA SER A 160 22.51 39.00 -12.91
C SER A 160 21.48 38.47 -13.90
N GLN A 161 21.45 37.16 -14.12
CA GLN A 161 20.49 36.49 -14.97
C GLN A 161 19.31 35.94 -14.16
N ARG A 162 18.14 36.34 -14.53
CA ARG A 162 16.89 35.71 -14.08
C ARG A 162 16.84 34.27 -14.56
N LEU A 163 16.40 33.35 -13.70
CA LEU A 163 16.27 31.93 -14.04
C LEU A 163 15.14 31.71 -15.06
N THR A 164 15.40 30.88 -16.06
CA THR A 164 14.34 30.42 -16.97
C THR A 164 13.48 29.36 -16.29
N ARG A 165 12.29 29.09 -16.82
CA ARG A 165 11.43 27.98 -16.38
C ARG A 165 12.18 26.66 -16.39
N LEU A 166 12.99 26.40 -17.42
CA LEU A 166 13.80 25.20 -17.51
C LEU A 166 14.86 25.15 -16.40
N ASP A 167 15.58 26.25 -16.14
CA ASP A 167 16.61 26.26 -15.11
C ASP A 167 16.03 26.06 -13.71
N THR A 168 14.89 26.68 -13.43
CA THR A 168 14.15 26.48 -12.20
C THR A 168 13.66 25.03 -12.06
N ALA A 169 13.11 24.47 -13.13
CA ALA A 169 12.70 23.05 -13.15
C ALA A 169 13.89 22.11 -12.89
N LYS A 170 15.06 22.37 -13.48
CA LYS A 170 16.27 21.57 -13.25
C LYS A 170 16.72 21.60 -11.79
N ILE A 171 16.71 22.77 -11.15
CA ILE A 171 17.08 22.93 -9.73
C ILE A 171 16.14 22.10 -8.86
N VAL A 172 14.83 22.30 -9.01
CA VAL A 172 13.82 21.63 -8.20
C VAL A 172 13.76 20.13 -8.45
N VAL A 173 13.90 19.69 -9.70
CA VAL A 173 13.95 18.25 -10.03
C VAL A 173 15.18 17.58 -9.41
N ARG A 174 16.34 18.26 -9.40
CA ARG A 174 17.56 17.73 -8.76
C ARG A 174 17.41 17.64 -7.24
N ASP A 175 16.80 18.62 -6.60
CA ASP A 175 16.47 18.56 -5.16
C ASP A 175 15.50 17.39 -4.87
N PHE A 176 14.48 17.21 -5.72
CA PHE A 176 13.58 16.06 -5.63
C PHE A 176 14.33 14.72 -5.70
N ILE A 177 15.22 14.55 -6.67
CA ILE A 177 16.02 13.33 -6.84
C ILE A 177 16.90 13.10 -5.60
N ALA A 178 17.55 14.13 -5.10
CA ALA A 178 18.45 14.03 -3.93
C ALA A 178 17.76 13.60 -2.64
N ARG A 179 16.46 13.85 -2.51
CA ARG A 179 15.67 13.45 -1.35
C ARG A 179 15.19 12.00 -1.38
N ARG A 180 15.41 11.27 -2.48
CA ARG A 180 15.02 9.88 -2.62
C ARG A 180 16.14 8.93 -2.27
N LYS A 181 15.77 7.75 -1.69
CA LYS A 181 16.75 6.74 -1.28
C LYS A 181 16.46 5.36 -1.88
N THR A 182 15.18 5.02 -2.07
CA THR A 182 14.75 3.66 -2.44
C THR A 182 13.94 3.62 -3.74
N ASP A 183 13.52 4.78 -4.28
CA ASP A 183 12.66 4.86 -5.45
C ASP A 183 13.48 4.81 -6.75
N ARG A 184 13.03 4.05 -7.74
CA ARG A 184 13.65 4.10 -9.07
C ARG A 184 13.08 5.30 -9.83
N ILE A 185 13.97 6.20 -10.25
CA ILE A 185 13.57 7.41 -10.97
C ILE A 185 14.12 7.34 -12.40
N GLY A 186 13.24 7.51 -13.38
CA GLY A 186 13.57 7.72 -14.76
C GLY A 186 13.24 9.13 -15.22
N ALA A 187 13.70 9.49 -16.41
CA ALA A 187 13.39 10.78 -17.01
C ALA A 187 13.04 10.63 -18.49
N VAL A 188 11.97 11.32 -18.88
CA VAL A 188 11.54 11.53 -20.26
C VAL A 188 11.57 13.03 -20.53
N VAL A 189 12.10 13.42 -21.67
CA VAL A 189 12.08 14.81 -22.12
C VAL A 189 11.28 14.92 -23.40
N PHE A 190 10.59 16.03 -23.59
CA PHE A 190 9.76 16.22 -24.77
C PHE A 190 9.72 17.67 -25.25
N GLY A 191 9.51 17.82 -26.51
CA GLY A 191 9.18 19.02 -27.22
C GLY A 191 8.20 18.62 -28.33
N LYS A 192 8.56 18.76 -29.60
CA LYS A 192 7.76 18.24 -30.73
C LYS A 192 7.64 16.71 -30.73
N SER A 193 8.58 16.02 -30.11
CA SER A 193 8.60 14.56 -29.92
C SER A 193 9.12 14.22 -28.53
N ALA A 194 8.81 13.02 -28.03
CA ALA A 194 9.23 12.55 -26.71
C ALA A 194 10.43 11.59 -26.80
N PHE A 195 11.39 11.75 -25.90
CA PHE A 195 12.60 10.93 -25.79
C PHE A 195 12.86 10.48 -24.36
N VAL A 196 13.31 9.24 -24.22
CA VAL A 196 13.72 8.71 -22.93
C VAL A 196 15.14 9.18 -22.63
N LEU A 197 15.31 10.02 -21.61
CA LEU A 197 16.59 10.48 -21.15
C LEU A 197 17.28 9.42 -20.29
N SER A 198 16.52 8.79 -19.38
CA SER A 198 16.97 7.70 -18.51
C SER A 198 15.82 6.75 -18.20
N PRO A 199 16.02 5.43 -18.26
CA PRO A 199 15.08 4.49 -17.69
C PRO A 199 15.05 4.61 -16.16
N PRO A 200 14.04 4.05 -15.47
CA PRO A 200 14.00 4.02 -14.01
C PRO A 200 15.27 3.40 -13.41
N THR A 201 16.00 4.18 -12.61
CA THR A 201 17.29 3.81 -12.00
C THR A 201 17.38 4.27 -10.56
N LEU A 202 18.23 3.60 -9.77
CA LEU A 202 18.65 4.03 -8.42
C LEU A 202 19.93 4.89 -8.47
N ASP A 203 20.55 5.06 -9.65
CA ASP A 203 21.70 5.92 -9.80
C ASP A 203 21.29 7.39 -9.89
N TYR A 204 21.01 7.98 -8.73
CA TYR A 204 20.59 9.38 -8.60
C TYR A 204 21.68 10.36 -9.03
N HIS A 205 22.97 9.95 -8.91
CA HIS A 205 24.07 10.80 -9.31
C HIS A 205 24.11 10.98 -10.83
N LEU A 206 24.03 9.88 -11.56
CA LEU A 206 23.97 9.90 -13.02
C LEU A 206 22.74 10.68 -13.49
N LEU A 207 21.55 10.38 -12.92
CA LEU A 207 20.31 11.04 -13.30
C LEU A 207 20.37 12.56 -13.05
N SER A 208 20.89 12.99 -11.89
CA SER A 208 21.08 14.41 -11.55
C SER A 208 22.02 15.12 -12.53
N GLN A 209 23.10 14.44 -12.97
CA GLN A 209 24.01 14.99 -13.99
C GLN A 209 23.34 15.12 -15.36
N LEU A 210 22.53 14.12 -15.75
CA LEU A 210 21.79 14.18 -17.02
C LEU A 210 20.79 15.34 -17.01
N VAL A 211 20.04 15.51 -15.91
CA VAL A 211 19.10 16.64 -15.74
C VAL A 211 19.83 17.98 -15.75
N ALA A 212 20.98 18.09 -15.09
CA ALA A 212 21.77 19.32 -15.07
C ALA A 212 22.22 19.76 -16.48
N LYS A 213 22.52 18.81 -17.37
CA LYS A 213 22.95 19.05 -18.76
C LYS A 213 21.82 19.32 -19.74
N LEU A 214 20.55 19.23 -19.31
CA LEU A 214 19.41 19.54 -20.18
C LEU A 214 19.47 20.98 -20.68
N GLY A 215 19.21 21.13 -21.96
CA GLY A 215 19.11 22.42 -22.64
C GLY A 215 18.05 22.37 -23.71
N LEU A 216 17.53 23.52 -24.09
CA LEU A 216 16.44 23.63 -25.08
C LEU A 216 16.89 23.23 -26.51
N SER A 217 18.20 23.08 -26.73
CA SER A 217 18.77 22.63 -28.02
C SER A 217 18.94 21.11 -28.11
N VAL A 218 18.61 20.35 -27.05
CA VAL A 218 18.77 18.89 -27.00
C VAL A 218 17.77 18.19 -27.93
N ILE A 219 16.59 18.76 -28.07
CA ILE A 219 15.49 18.25 -28.91
C ILE A 219 14.83 19.40 -29.68
N ASP A 220 14.02 19.08 -30.70
CA ASP A 220 13.21 20.07 -31.40
C ASP A 220 12.10 20.60 -30.46
N GLY A 221 12.29 21.83 -29.99
CA GLY A 221 11.38 22.54 -29.10
C GLY A 221 10.27 23.34 -29.83
N SER A 222 10.07 23.15 -31.14
CA SER A 222 9.09 23.90 -31.92
C SER A 222 7.65 23.53 -31.62
N GLY A 223 7.38 22.54 -30.79
CA GLY A 223 6.06 22.08 -30.38
C GLY A 223 6.10 21.38 -29.01
N THR A 224 4.92 21.04 -28.51
CA THR A 224 4.71 20.44 -27.18
C THR A 224 3.84 19.20 -27.31
N ALA A 225 4.44 18.01 -27.33
CA ALA A 225 3.83 16.71 -27.55
C ALA A 225 3.52 16.01 -26.20
N ILE A 226 2.60 16.55 -25.40
CA ILE A 226 2.25 16.02 -24.06
C ILE A 226 1.76 14.57 -24.15
N GLY A 227 0.92 14.25 -25.13
CA GLY A 227 0.37 12.90 -25.29
C GLY A 227 1.45 11.86 -25.57
N ASP A 228 2.39 12.14 -26.47
CA ASP A 228 3.52 11.26 -26.79
C ASP A 228 4.45 11.09 -25.59
N ALA A 229 4.67 12.16 -24.82
CA ALA A 229 5.47 12.14 -23.60
C ALA A 229 4.86 11.24 -22.53
N LEU A 230 3.58 11.36 -22.28
CA LEU A 230 2.84 10.50 -21.34
C LEU A 230 2.83 9.04 -21.81
N ALA A 231 2.52 8.79 -23.08
CA ALA A 231 2.51 7.45 -23.65
C ALA A 231 3.88 6.78 -23.55
N THR A 232 4.96 7.53 -23.80
CA THR A 232 6.34 7.05 -23.66
C THR A 232 6.67 6.72 -22.21
N SER A 233 6.27 7.57 -21.28
CA SER A 233 6.46 7.37 -19.84
C SER A 233 5.71 6.13 -19.33
N VAL A 234 4.45 5.97 -19.72
CA VAL A 234 3.63 4.79 -19.38
C VAL A 234 4.22 3.52 -19.98
N ALA A 235 4.71 3.56 -21.22
CA ALA A 235 5.35 2.40 -21.85
C ALA A 235 6.60 1.93 -21.11
N ARG A 236 7.33 2.82 -20.44
CA ARG A 236 8.46 2.47 -19.57
C ARG A 236 8.02 1.86 -18.26
N LEU A 237 6.98 2.41 -17.63
CA LEU A 237 6.44 1.92 -16.37
C LEU A 237 5.62 0.62 -16.52
N ARG A 238 5.10 0.32 -17.70
CA ARG A 238 4.32 -0.91 -17.94
C ARG A 238 5.09 -2.19 -17.61
N ARG A 239 6.41 -2.17 -17.81
CA ARG A 239 7.30 -3.32 -17.54
C ARG A 239 7.86 -3.34 -16.12
N SER A 240 7.45 -2.41 -15.30
CA SER A 240 7.87 -2.33 -13.90
C SER A 240 7.03 -3.26 -13.04
N ASP A 241 7.67 -3.93 -12.07
CA ASP A 241 7.04 -4.76 -11.05
C ASP A 241 6.71 -3.96 -9.77
N ALA A 242 7.01 -2.64 -9.74
CA ALA A 242 6.72 -1.80 -8.58
C ALA A 242 5.20 -1.72 -8.32
N ALA A 243 4.82 -1.80 -7.04
CA ALA A 243 3.44 -1.71 -6.61
C ALA A 243 2.83 -0.33 -6.93
N THR A 244 3.64 0.73 -6.88
CA THR A 244 3.22 2.09 -7.21
C THR A 244 4.03 2.64 -8.37
N LYS A 245 3.33 3.13 -9.41
CA LYS A 245 3.92 3.68 -10.64
C LYS A 245 3.42 5.10 -10.84
N VAL A 246 4.35 6.02 -11.07
CA VAL A 246 4.03 7.45 -11.10
C VAL A 246 4.72 8.15 -12.25
N VAL A 247 4.00 9.06 -12.89
CA VAL A 247 4.54 10.04 -13.83
C VAL A 247 4.35 11.44 -13.23
N ILE A 248 5.41 12.23 -13.19
CA ILE A 248 5.35 13.64 -12.84
C ILE A 248 5.63 14.44 -14.09
N LEU A 249 4.60 15.10 -14.63
CA LEU A 249 4.67 15.91 -15.84
C LEU A 249 4.92 17.37 -15.45
N LEU A 250 6.03 17.92 -15.91
CA LEU A 250 6.37 19.34 -15.80
C LEU A 250 6.26 19.97 -17.19
N THR A 251 5.33 20.89 -17.36
CA THR A 251 5.09 21.61 -18.63
C THR A 251 4.57 23.02 -18.35
N ASP A 252 4.79 23.92 -19.28
CA ASP A 252 4.28 25.29 -19.21
C ASP A 252 3.27 25.62 -20.30
N GLY A 253 2.99 24.66 -21.20
CA GLY A 253 2.27 24.92 -22.42
C GLY A 253 1.01 24.10 -22.63
N ASP A 254 0.43 24.37 -23.80
CA ASP A 254 -0.67 23.59 -24.38
C ASP A 254 -0.11 22.49 -25.28
N SER A 255 -0.85 21.38 -25.43
CA SER A 255 -0.47 20.30 -26.35
C SER A 255 -0.78 20.70 -27.76
N ASN A 256 0.23 20.96 -28.58
CA ASN A 256 0.09 21.41 -29.98
C ASN A 256 0.83 20.53 -30.98
N ALA A 257 1.50 19.48 -30.53
CA ALA A 257 2.25 18.52 -31.33
C ALA A 257 2.04 17.10 -30.83
N GLY A 258 2.60 16.12 -31.55
CA GLY A 258 2.54 14.71 -31.21
C GLY A 258 1.46 13.94 -31.98
N SER A 259 1.58 12.61 -31.92
CA SER A 259 0.69 11.66 -32.60
C SER A 259 -0.41 11.13 -31.68
N VAL A 260 -0.16 11.14 -30.38
CA VAL A 260 -1.07 10.63 -29.34
C VAL A 260 -1.77 11.81 -28.66
N SER A 261 -3.10 11.75 -28.51
CA SER A 261 -3.79 12.77 -27.73
C SER A 261 -3.52 12.60 -26.23
N PRO A 262 -3.39 13.70 -25.45
CA PRO A 262 -3.18 13.63 -24.01
C PRO A 262 -4.27 12.85 -23.27
N ASP A 263 -5.54 12.99 -23.67
CA ASP A 263 -6.66 12.27 -23.06
C ASP A 263 -6.57 10.75 -23.31
N PHE A 264 -6.08 10.33 -24.48
CA PHE A 264 -5.83 8.91 -24.76
C PHE A 264 -4.66 8.36 -23.92
N ALA A 265 -3.58 9.13 -23.83
CA ALA A 265 -2.43 8.77 -23.00
C ALA A 265 -2.80 8.67 -21.51
N ALA A 266 -3.70 9.55 -21.02
CA ALA A 266 -4.21 9.48 -19.65
C ALA A 266 -5.04 8.21 -19.40
N LYS A 267 -5.89 7.80 -20.36
CA LYS A 267 -6.62 6.52 -20.27
C LYS A 267 -5.66 5.34 -20.24
N LEU A 268 -4.65 5.33 -21.09
CA LEU A 268 -3.62 4.30 -21.11
C LEU A 268 -2.88 4.23 -19.77
N ALA A 269 -2.57 5.37 -19.14
CA ALA A 269 -1.98 5.44 -17.82
C ALA A 269 -2.87 4.82 -16.74
N ALA A 270 -4.16 5.17 -16.75
CA ALA A 270 -5.16 4.63 -15.84
C ALA A 270 -5.32 3.12 -15.97
N ASP A 271 -5.40 2.59 -17.21
CA ASP A 271 -5.52 1.16 -17.51
C ASP A 271 -4.32 0.35 -17.01
N HIS A 272 -3.13 0.98 -16.91
CA HIS A 272 -1.92 0.37 -16.38
C HIS A 272 -1.64 0.71 -14.90
N GLY A 273 -2.56 1.35 -14.20
CA GLY A 273 -2.40 1.73 -12.80
C GLY A 273 -1.32 2.78 -12.56
N VAL A 274 -0.97 3.58 -13.58
CA VAL A 274 0.02 4.65 -13.49
C VAL A 274 -0.66 5.95 -13.10
N LYS A 275 -0.30 6.53 -11.95
CA LYS A 275 -0.80 7.84 -11.52
C LYS A 275 0.00 8.96 -12.19
N VAL A 276 -0.70 9.97 -12.71
CA VAL A 276 -0.06 11.12 -13.34
C VAL A 276 -0.28 12.37 -12.51
N TYR A 277 0.80 12.95 -12.02
CA TYR A 277 0.81 14.27 -11.40
C TYR A 277 1.27 15.29 -12.41
N THR A 278 0.55 16.41 -12.51
CA THR A 278 0.90 17.47 -13.44
C THR A 278 1.26 18.73 -12.69
N ILE A 279 2.35 19.38 -13.08
CA ILE A 279 2.79 20.65 -12.53
C ILE A 279 2.95 21.61 -13.70
N GLN A 280 2.08 22.60 -13.74
CA GLN A 280 2.11 23.68 -14.72
C GLN A 280 3.08 24.77 -14.27
N LEU A 281 3.98 25.20 -15.15
CA LEU A 281 4.91 26.28 -14.91
C LEU A 281 4.39 27.59 -15.52
N GLY A 282 4.05 28.55 -14.65
CA GLY A 282 3.45 29.81 -15.05
C GLY A 282 1.93 29.77 -15.21
N ASN A 283 1.32 30.92 -15.33
CA ASN A 283 -0.14 31.13 -15.34
C ASN A 283 -0.69 31.60 -16.69
N GLY A 284 0.13 31.58 -17.76
CA GLY A 284 -0.29 32.03 -19.10
C GLY A 284 -0.33 33.54 -19.33
N SER A 285 0.17 34.34 -18.36
CA SER A 285 0.37 35.78 -18.55
C SER A 285 1.52 36.08 -19.52
N GLU A 286 1.65 37.33 -19.90
CA GLU A 286 2.85 37.81 -20.63
C GLU A 286 4.07 37.63 -19.74
N VAL A 287 5.09 36.99 -20.28
CA VAL A 287 6.36 36.70 -19.58
C VAL A 287 7.56 37.22 -20.35
N ASP A 288 8.60 37.56 -19.62
CA ASP A 288 9.85 37.98 -20.21
C ASP A 288 10.62 36.77 -20.75
N VAL A 289 11.03 36.84 -22.00
CA VAL A 289 11.89 35.84 -22.65
C VAL A 289 13.23 36.47 -22.98
N GLN A 290 14.29 35.82 -22.63
CA GLN A 290 15.63 36.29 -23.01
C GLN A 290 15.86 36.07 -24.51
N GLU A 291 16.03 37.14 -25.26
CA GLU A 291 16.30 37.13 -26.68
C GLU A 291 17.66 37.78 -26.99
N GLY A 292 18.72 37.03 -26.72
CA GLY A 292 20.09 37.48 -26.93
C GLY A 292 20.63 38.42 -25.85
N VAL A 293 21.71 39.13 -26.22
CA VAL A 293 22.36 40.16 -25.38
C VAL A 293 22.45 41.48 -26.18
N ASP A 294 22.41 42.57 -25.44
CA ASP A 294 22.58 43.90 -26.04
C ASP A 294 24.06 44.17 -26.42
N LEU A 295 24.33 45.36 -26.93
CA LEU A 295 25.70 45.78 -27.35
C LEU A 295 26.68 45.85 -26.16
N PHE A 296 26.19 45.86 -24.94
CA PHE A 296 26.99 45.90 -23.71
C PHE A 296 27.07 44.54 -23.01
N GLY A 297 26.59 43.48 -23.65
CA GLY A 297 26.61 42.12 -23.10
C GLY A 297 25.50 41.85 -22.06
N GLN A 298 24.54 42.78 -21.88
CA GLN A 298 23.42 42.59 -20.96
C GLN A 298 22.32 41.76 -21.63
N PRO A 299 21.63 40.85 -20.90
CA PRO A 299 20.56 40.06 -21.45
C PRO A 299 19.38 40.97 -21.85
N ARG A 300 18.92 40.81 -23.09
CA ARG A 300 17.76 41.50 -23.64
C ARG A 300 16.52 40.65 -23.41
N TYR A 301 15.48 41.21 -22.80
CA TYR A 301 14.22 40.56 -22.56
C TYR A 301 13.13 41.15 -23.47
N VAL A 302 12.31 40.23 -24.04
CA VAL A 302 11.13 40.59 -24.85
C VAL A 302 9.91 39.94 -24.20
N ARG A 303 8.82 40.70 -24.05
CA ARG A 303 7.56 40.16 -23.56
C ARG A 303 6.89 39.31 -24.62
N GLN A 304 6.58 38.07 -24.25
CA GLN A 304 5.91 37.10 -25.09
C GLN A 304 4.82 36.39 -24.30
N ARG A 305 3.71 36.06 -24.98
CA ARG A 305 2.62 35.30 -24.37
C ARG A 305 2.66 33.87 -24.86
N PHE A 306 2.65 32.93 -23.90
CA PHE A 306 2.53 31.53 -24.18
C PHE A 306 1.16 31.03 -23.69
N PRO A 307 0.36 30.38 -24.54
CA PRO A 307 -0.90 29.81 -24.14
C PRO A 307 -0.65 28.65 -23.17
N VAL A 308 -1.47 28.56 -22.14
CA VAL A 308 -1.48 27.45 -21.17
C VAL A 308 -2.86 26.83 -21.13
N ASN A 309 -2.92 25.53 -20.84
CA ASN A 309 -4.18 24.78 -20.75
C ASN A 309 -4.28 24.00 -19.43
N PRO A 310 -4.58 24.70 -18.30
CA PRO A 310 -4.69 24.06 -17.01
C PRO A 310 -5.81 23.02 -16.94
N GLU A 311 -6.87 23.20 -17.74
CA GLU A 311 -7.99 22.26 -17.79
C GLU A 311 -7.56 20.90 -18.37
N LEU A 312 -6.72 20.90 -19.39
CA LEU A 312 -6.14 19.68 -19.96
C LEU A 312 -5.34 18.92 -18.90
N LEU A 313 -4.43 19.61 -18.23
CA LEU A 313 -3.56 19.02 -17.20
C LEU A 313 -4.39 18.47 -16.03
N GLN A 314 -5.43 19.18 -15.63
CA GLN A 314 -6.35 18.72 -14.59
C GLN A 314 -7.16 17.49 -15.02
N ARG A 315 -7.62 17.42 -16.28
CA ARG A 315 -8.31 16.22 -16.81
C ARG A 315 -7.38 15.01 -16.80
N VAL A 316 -6.14 15.18 -17.27
CA VAL A 316 -5.14 14.12 -17.34
C VAL A 316 -4.83 13.57 -15.93
N SER A 317 -4.59 14.45 -14.95
CA SER A 317 -4.29 14.02 -13.59
C SER A 317 -5.50 13.34 -12.92
N LYS A 318 -6.70 13.91 -13.03
CA LYS A 318 -7.94 13.31 -12.48
C LYS A 318 -8.26 11.94 -13.06
N ALA A 319 -8.07 11.75 -14.38
CA ALA A 319 -8.34 10.48 -15.06
C ALA A 319 -7.48 9.33 -14.52
N THR A 320 -6.32 9.64 -13.95
CA THR A 320 -5.34 8.66 -13.43
C THR A 320 -5.31 8.58 -11.89
N GLY A 321 -6.16 9.36 -11.19
CA GLY A 321 -6.16 9.45 -9.73
C GLY A 321 -4.97 10.23 -9.14
N GLY A 322 -4.32 11.06 -9.96
CA GLY A 322 -3.30 12.01 -9.51
C GLY A 322 -3.85 13.40 -9.22
N SER A 323 -2.95 14.36 -9.04
CA SER A 323 -3.30 15.77 -8.75
C SER A 323 -2.60 16.71 -9.72
N SER A 324 -3.20 17.90 -9.95
CA SER A 324 -2.65 18.96 -10.79
C SER A 324 -2.28 20.16 -9.94
N TYR A 325 -1.11 20.72 -10.17
CA TYR A 325 -0.58 21.90 -9.48
C TYR A 325 -0.21 22.99 -10.50
N ILE A 326 -0.25 24.23 -10.05
CA ILE A 326 0.19 25.38 -10.83
C ILE A 326 1.27 26.07 -10.00
N ALA A 327 2.42 26.33 -10.60
CA ALA A 327 3.53 27.04 -10.00
C ALA A 327 3.82 28.32 -10.77
N THR A 328 3.59 29.45 -10.17
CA THR A 328 3.85 30.78 -10.76
C THR A 328 5.27 31.23 -10.54
N ASP A 329 5.90 30.70 -9.50
CA ASP A 329 7.31 30.96 -9.14
C ASP A 329 8.07 29.67 -8.77
N GLY A 330 9.37 29.79 -8.55
CA GLY A 330 10.21 28.66 -8.20
C GLY A 330 9.92 28.06 -6.82
N GLN A 331 9.43 28.86 -5.86
CA GLN A 331 9.06 28.35 -4.54
C GLN A 331 7.77 27.53 -4.58
N GLU A 332 6.79 27.98 -5.39
CA GLU A 332 5.55 27.23 -5.62
C GLU A 332 5.85 25.92 -6.35
N LEU A 333 6.81 25.91 -7.29
CA LEU A 333 7.26 24.68 -7.93
C LEU A 333 7.86 23.71 -6.91
N ALA A 334 8.73 24.17 -6.03
CA ALA A 334 9.32 23.35 -4.97
C ALA A 334 8.25 22.82 -4.01
N LYS A 335 7.29 23.66 -3.58
CA LYS A 335 6.15 23.25 -2.75
C LYS A 335 5.28 22.20 -3.44
N SER A 336 5.00 22.39 -4.73
CA SER A 336 4.20 21.45 -5.52
C SER A 336 4.89 20.08 -5.64
N MET A 337 6.21 20.08 -5.88
CA MET A 337 7.00 18.84 -5.87
C MET A 337 6.98 18.14 -4.51
N HIS A 338 7.11 18.91 -3.40
CA HIS A 338 6.99 18.36 -2.05
C HIS A 338 5.58 17.80 -1.77
N ALA A 339 4.52 18.49 -2.20
CA ALA A 339 3.16 18.00 -2.05
C ALA A 339 2.93 16.67 -2.80
N VAL A 340 3.55 16.50 -3.98
CA VAL A 340 3.56 15.21 -4.69
C VAL A 340 4.28 14.15 -3.86
N LEU A 341 5.43 14.48 -3.26
CA LEU A 341 6.17 13.58 -2.37
C LEU A 341 5.31 13.07 -1.21
N ASP A 342 4.66 14.00 -0.50
CA ASP A 342 3.79 13.67 0.64
C ASP A 342 2.62 12.75 0.25
N GLN A 343 2.05 12.97 -0.95
CA GLN A 343 1.01 12.10 -1.47
C GLN A 343 1.52 10.69 -1.82
N LEU A 344 2.74 10.59 -2.35
CA LEU A 344 3.36 9.31 -2.67
C LEU A 344 3.65 8.51 -1.39
N GLU A 345 4.16 9.15 -0.36
CA GLU A 345 4.40 8.52 0.94
C GLU A 345 3.09 8.03 1.58
N LYS A 346 2.04 8.85 1.59
CA LYS A 346 0.72 8.43 2.07
C LYS A 346 0.18 7.21 1.31
N THR A 347 0.29 7.20 -0.01
CA THR A 347 -0.13 6.07 -0.85
C THR A 347 0.66 4.80 -0.51
N ARG A 348 1.96 4.92 -0.24
CA ARG A 348 2.82 3.81 0.19
C ARG A 348 2.37 3.24 1.53
N PHE A 349 2.08 4.09 2.52
CA PHE A 349 1.57 3.66 3.82
C PHE A 349 0.19 3.03 3.75
N GLU A 350 -0.69 3.51 2.88
CA GLU A 350 -2.02 2.91 2.67
C GLU A 350 -1.92 1.54 1.99
N ALA A 351 -1.05 1.38 1.01
CA ALA A 351 -0.79 0.10 0.35
C ALA A 351 -0.17 -0.93 1.31
N ALA A 352 0.76 -0.52 2.16
CA ALA A 352 1.34 -1.36 3.19
C ALA A 352 0.33 -1.78 4.27
N ARG A 353 -0.63 -0.91 4.63
CA ARG A 353 -1.71 -1.24 5.56
C ARG A 353 -2.74 -2.22 5.02
N SER A 354 -2.86 -2.40 3.73
CA SER A 354 -3.85 -3.30 3.11
C SER A 354 -3.42 -4.77 3.03
N SER A 355 -2.20 -5.12 3.34
CA SER A 355 -1.72 -6.50 3.40
C SER A 355 -2.00 -7.15 4.75
N PHE A 356 -3.26 -7.52 4.97
CA PHE A 356 -3.65 -8.31 6.14
C PHE A 356 -3.50 -9.80 5.83
N THR A 357 -2.75 -10.51 6.68
CA THR A 357 -2.74 -11.98 6.62
C THR A 357 -3.87 -12.53 7.48
N GLU A 358 -4.76 -13.28 6.89
CA GLU A 358 -5.86 -13.93 7.60
C GLU A 358 -5.34 -15.12 8.42
N LEU A 359 -5.56 -15.08 9.74
CA LEU A 359 -5.13 -16.13 10.68
C LEU A 359 -6.25 -17.09 11.08
N PHE A 360 -7.46 -16.95 10.50
CA PHE A 360 -8.61 -17.76 10.89
C PHE A 360 -8.35 -19.28 10.76
N HIS A 361 -7.54 -19.70 9.79
CA HIS A 361 -7.20 -21.10 9.56
C HIS A 361 -6.45 -21.74 10.73
N LEU A 362 -5.64 -20.95 11.48
CA LEU A 362 -4.93 -21.44 12.66
C LEU A 362 -5.88 -21.82 13.80
N LEU A 363 -7.06 -21.22 13.87
CA LEU A 363 -8.11 -21.56 14.82
C LEU A 363 -9.10 -22.56 14.24
N LEU A 364 -9.39 -22.49 12.95
CA LEU A 364 -10.33 -23.38 12.27
C LEU A 364 -9.88 -24.84 12.31
N VAL A 365 -8.61 -25.10 11.97
CA VAL A 365 -8.05 -26.47 11.87
C VAL A 365 -8.20 -27.23 13.20
N PRO A 366 -7.70 -26.73 14.35
CA PRO A 366 -7.89 -27.46 15.62
C PRO A 366 -9.36 -27.60 16.01
N GLY A 367 -10.20 -26.60 15.71
CA GLY A 367 -11.65 -26.68 15.95
C GLY A 367 -12.32 -27.84 15.21
N VAL A 368 -12.02 -27.97 13.91
CA VAL A 368 -12.56 -29.04 13.06
C VAL A 368 -12.01 -30.40 13.50
N LEU A 369 -10.72 -30.50 13.83
CA LEU A 369 -10.12 -31.73 14.33
C LEU A 369 -10.75 -32.22 15.63
N LEU A 370 -11.07 -31.32 16.56
CA LEU A 370 -11.77 -31.67 17.81
C LEU A 370 -13.19 -32.17 17.55
N VAL A 371 -13.92 -31.58 16.61
CA VAL A 371 -15.25 -32.10 16.19
C VAL A 371 -15.11 -33.48 15.56
N GLY A 372 -14.16 -33.67 14.67
CA GLY A 372 -13.89 -34.97 14.04
C GLY A 372 -13.55 -36.05 15.08
N LEU A 373 -12.69 -35.71 16.05
CA LEU A 373 -12.33 -36.61 17.15
C LEU A 373 -13.55 -36.96 18.02
N GLU A 374 -14.40 -35.96 18.33
CA GLU A 374 -15.64 -36.22 19.09
C GLU A 374 -16.53 -37.22 18.36
N VAL A 375 -16.78 -36.99 17.06
CA VAL A 375 -17.60 -37.87 16.23
C VAL A 375 -17.00 -39.29 16.15
N PHE A 376 -15.70 -39.39 15.95
CA PHE A 376 -14.99 -40.66 15.91
C PHE A 376 -15.11 -41.45 17.22
N LEU A 377 -14.87 -40.78 18.36
CA LEU A 377 -15.02 -41.40 19.69
C LEU A 377 -16.43 -41.91 19.93
N ARG A 378 -17.44 -41.15 19.50
CA ARG A 378 -18.87 -41.58 19.65
C ARG A 378 -19.25 -42.73 18.71
N ALA A 379 -18.78 -42.70 17.46
CA ALA A 379 -19.16 -43.67 16.45
C ALA A 379 -18.44 -45.01 16.64
N PHE A 380 -17.19 -45.01 17.04
CA PHE A 380 -16.36 -46.25 17.05
C PHE A 380 -16.06 -46.77 18.45
N LEU A 381 -15.64 -45.91 19.43
CA LEU A 381 -15.24 -46.39 20.75
C LEU A 381 -16.38 -46.49 21.75
N LEU A 382 -17.32 -45.54 21.70
CA LEU A 382 -18.36 -45.36 22.71
C LEU A 382 -19.75 -45.68 22.12
N ARG A 383 -19.78 -46.62 21.15
CA ARG A 383 -21.08 -47.10 20.61
C ARG A 383 -22.02 -47.44 21.75
N ARG A 384 -23.13 -46.75 21.82
CA ARG A 384 -24.26 -47.06 22.70
C ARG A 384 -25.21 -47.88 21.84
N PHE A 385 -25.43 -49.11 22.24
CA PHE A 385 -26.58 -49.85 21.74
C PHE A 385 -27.83 -49.13 22.27
N PRO A 386 -28.89 -49.04 21.44
CA PRO A 386 -30.13 -48.37 21.82
C PRO A 386 -30.80 -49.02 23.03
#